data_5fbdcd41b2f25823b821f0ac2d563db3
#
_entry.id   5fbdcd41b2f25823b821f0ac2d563db3
#
_cell.length_a   1.000
_cell.length_b   1.000
_cell.length_c   1.000
_cell.angle_alpha   90.00
_cell.angle_beta   90.00
_cell.angle_gamma   90.00
#
_symmetry.space_group_name_H-M   'P 1'
#
loop_
_entity.id
_entity.type
_entity.pdbx_description
1 polymer ?
#
loop_
_entity_poly.entity_id
_entity_poly.type
_entity_poly.pdbx_seq_one_letter_code
_entity_poly.pdbx_strand_id
1 'polypeptide(L)'
;TTPEQASFVNDRINERYAVNWMVDGLPVADIDMTKPDGTLRVNSIGFLLGTILDAQGHRLKTPAVYNHYQLNISYHERSPQEYRVVGVNVRPMSLASMTSSQPRCDVSEPMFLSPNTTTPVAYTYSVIWTRSDTPWATRWDAYLHVVDPRIHWYSLLNATAIVALLCLLVALVMARSMRHDIYRYNAIDLTEDIQEDFGWKLVHGEVFR
;
A
#
# COMPACT_ATOMS: atom_id res chain seq x y z
N THR A 1 -1.73 26.02 18.59
CA THR A 1 -1.46 24.71 19.26
C THR A 1 -1.04 24.96 20.70
N THR A 2 -1.67 24.28 21.66
CA THR A 2 -1.21 24.25 23.06
C THR A 2 0.11 23.49 23.17
N PRO A 3 0.85 23.64 24.29
CA PRO A 3 2.10 22.89 24.51
C PRO A 3 1.96 21.38 24.41
N GLU A 4 0.88 20.82 24.95
CA GLU A 4 0.59 19.37 24.86
C GLU A 4 0.32 18.92 23.41
N GLN A 5 -0.46 19.71 22.67
CA GLN A 5 -0.69 19.44 21.23
C GLN A 5 0.59 19.55 20.42
N ALA A 6 1.47 20.50 20.73
CA ALA A 6 2.75 20.66 20.07
C ALA A 6 3.66 19.44 20.30
N SER A 7 3.73 18.93 21.54
CA SER A 7 4.47 17.71 21.86
C SER A 7 3.92 16.51 21.08
N PHE A 8 2.59 16.33 21.11
CA PHE A 8 1.94 15.24 20.38
C PHE A 8 2.24 15.27 18.88
N VAL A 9 2.14 16.45 18.22
CA VAL A 9 2.43 16.59 16.80
C VAL A 9 3.90 16.32 16.50
N ASN A 10 4.81 16.80 17.36
CA ASN A 10 6.25 16.54 17.19
C ASN A 10 6.58 15.05 17.30
N ASP A 11 5.91 14.32 18.19
CA ASP A 11 6.09 12.87 18.30
C ASP A 11 5.60 12.15 17.05
N ARG A 12 4.46 12.56 16.50
CA ARG A 12 3.94 11.99 15.24
C ARG A 12 4.86 12.27 14.05
N ILE A 13 5.48 13.46 13.98
CA ILE A 13 6.47 13.77 12.94
C ILE A 13 7.71 12.87 13.09
N ASN A 14 8.19 12.64 14.32
CA ASN A 14 9.31 11.75 14.58
C ASN A 14 9.03 10.31 14.19
N GLU A 15 7.79 9.86 14.34
CA GLU A 15 7.31 8.54 13.90
C GLU A 15 7.01 8.46 12.39
N ARG A 16 7.23 9.55 11.64
CA ARG A 16 6.93 9.66 10.22
C ARG A 16 5.46 9.38 9.88
N TYR A 17 4.56 9.94 10.68
CA TYR A 17 3.14 9.81 10.44
C TYR A 17 2.76 10.41 9.08
N ALA A 18 2.04 9.63 8.26
CA ALA A 18 1.56 10.04 6.95
C ALA A 18 0.07 10.37 6.98
N VAL A 19 -0.30 11.41 6.24
CA VAL A 19 -1.68 11.87 6.05
C VAL A 19 -2.14 11.51 4.66
N ASN A 20 -3.35 10.96 4.54
CA ASN A 20 -3.95 10.60 3.27
C ASN A 20 -5.14 11.51 2.97
N TRP A 21 -5.08 12.20 1.83
CA TRP A 21 -6.19 12.96 1.28
C TRP A 21 -6.70 12.31 0.01
N MET A 22 -7.96 12.56 -0.29
CA MET A 22 -8.57 12.15 -1.56
C MET A 22 -9.20 13.36 -2.24
N VAL A 23 -8.97 13.49 -3.54
CA VAL A 23 -9.55 14.52 -4.39
C VAL A 23 -10.11 13.85 -5.63
N ASP A 24 -11.41 14.03 -5.90
CA ASP A 24 -12.11 13.39 -7.02
C ASP A 24 -11.91 11.86 -7.10
N GLY A 25 -11.91 11.20 -5.94
CA GLY A 25 -11.69 9.76 -5.85
C GLY A 25 -10.25 9.30 -6.09
N LEU A 26 -9.30 10.21 -6.33
CA LEU A 26 -7.88 9.91 -6.43
C LEU A 26 -7.18 10.18 -5.10
N PRO A 27 -6.35 9.26 -4.61
CA PRO A 27 -5.50 9.53 -3.47
C PRO A 27 -4.45 10.57 -3.86
N VAL A 28 -4.24 11.54 -2.98
CA VAL A 28 -3.18 12.52 -3.14
C VAL A 28 -1.83 11.84 -2.92
N ALA A 29 -0.89 12.11 -3.79
CA ALA A 29 0.41 11.47 -3.78
C ALA A 29 1.55 12.48 -3.57
N ASP A 30 2.64 12.01 -2.98
CA ASP A 30 3.92 12.72 -2.99
C ASP A 30 4.69 12.37 -4.27
N ILE A 31 5.17 13.38 -4.98
CA ILE A 31 5.90 13.19 -6.23
C ILE A 31 7.35 13.54 -6.06
N ASP A 32 8.19 12.64 -6.52
CA ASP A 32 9.59 12.94 -6.78
C ASP A 32 9.75 13.55 -8.18
N MET A 33 10.06 14.86 -8.22
CA MET A 33 10.31 15.59 -9.47
C MET A 33 11.77 15.47 -9.93
N THR A 34 12.60 14.64 -9.30
CA THR A 34 14.04 14.61 -9.55
C THR A 34 14.46 13.79 -10.77
N LYS A 35 13.52 13.18 -11.49
CA LYS A 35 13.89 12.40 -12.68
C LYS A 35 14.00 13.23 -13.94
N PRO A 36 15.13 13.09 -14.69
CA PRO A 36 15.39 13.84 -15.91
C PRO A 36 14.53 13.44 -17.12
N ASP A 37 13.75 12.35 -17.02
CA ASP A 37 12.92 11.82 -18.13
C ASP A 37 11.51 12.41 -18.17
N GLY A 38 11.18 13.35 -17.26
CA GLY A 38 9.86 14.00 -17.18
C GLY A 38 8.72 13.07 -16.78
N THR A 39 8.99 11.80 -16.46
CA THR A 39 7.96 10.88 -15.97
C THR A 39 7.62 11.17 -14.52
N LEU A 40 6.37 11.52 -14.27
CA LEU A 40 5.83 11.68 -12.92
C LEU A 40 5.79 10.29 -12.26
N ARG A 41 6.68 10.06 -11.31
CA ARG A 41 6.59 8.87 -10.45
C ARG A 41 6.01 9.28 -9.11
N VAL A 42 4.91 8.63 -8.78
CA VAL A 42 4.35 8.68 -7.44
C VAL A 42 5.25 7.84 -6.53
N ASN A 43 5.88 8.48 -5.54
CA ASN A 43 6.73 7.78 -4.57
C ASN A 43 5.93 7.09 -3.49
N SER A 44 4.89 7.75 -3.01
CA SER A 44 4.03 7.22 -1.97
C SER A 44 2.62 7.80 -2.08
N ILE A 45 1.65 7.03 -1.64
CA ILE A 45 0.28 7.51 -1.44
C ILE A 45 0.27 8.26 -0.11
N GLY A 46 -0.31 9.46 -0.11
CA GLY A 46 -0.28 10.36 1.04
C GLY A 46 1.04 11.14 1.13
N PHE A 47 1.18 11.92 2.18
CA PHE A 47 2.34 12.75 2.46
C PHE A 47 2.60 12.80 3.97
N LEU A 48 3.84 13.11 4.35
CA LEU A 48 4.23 13.19 5.76
C LEU A 48 3.62 14.43 6.42
N LEU A 49 3.35 14.33 7.72
CA LEU A 49 2.84 15.44 8.56
C LEU A 49 3.88 16.55 8.73
N GLY A 50 5.15 16.23 8.62
CA GLY A 50 6.26 17.16 8.77
C GLY A 50 7.59 16.55 8.35
N THR A 51 8.63 17.29 8.56
CA THR A 51 10.03 16.86 8.29
C THR A 51 10.90 17.02 9.53
N ILE A 52 12.00 16.29 9.57
CA ILE A 52 13.01 16.41 10.61
C ILE A 52 14.21 17.13 10.00
N LEU A 53 14.51 18.31 10.52
CA LEU A 53 15.60 19.15 10.04
C LEU A 53 16.76 19.10 11.03
N ASP A 54 17.98 19.06 10.49
CA ASP A 54 19.20 19.29 11.28
C ASP A 54 19.35 20.80 11.48
N ALA A 55 19.13 21.27 12.69
CA ALA A 55 19.41 22.65 13.04
C ALA A 55 20.94 22.89 13.03
N GLN A 56 21.44 23.42 11.90
CA GLN A 56 22.80 24.00 11.76
C GLN A 56 23.93 23.26 12.49
N GLY A 57 24.16 21.99 12.14
CA GLY A 57 25.32 21.25 12.68
C GLY A 57 25.20 20.80 14.14
N HIS A 58 24.08 21.04 14.80
CA HIS A 58 23.79 20.46 16.10
C HIS A 58 23.07 19.10 15.93
N ARG A 59 23.47 18.11 16.74
CA ARG A 59 22.94 16.74 16.74
C ARG A 59 21.45 16.63 17.12
N LEU A 60 20.75 17.74 17.35
CA LEU A 60 19.33 17.76 17.66
C LEU A 60 18.54 17.86 16.35
N LYS A 61 17.94 16.77 15.96
CA LYS A 61 16.93 16.71 14.90
C LYS A 61 15.65 17.35 15.42
N THR A 62 15.28 18.49 14.85
CA THR A 62 14.09 19.23 15.26
C THR A 62 12.94 18.95 14.30
N PRO A 63 11.78 18.49 14.79
CA PRO A 63 10.60 18.27 13.95
C PRO A 63 10.01 19.60 13.52
N ALA A 64 9.76 19.76 12.21
CA ALA A 64 9.09 20.89 11.60
C ALA A 64 7.77 20.43 10.98
N VAL A 65 6.67 21.10 11.32
CA VAL A 65 5.34 20.77 10.81
C VAL A 65 5.12 21.34 9.43
N TYR A 66 4.47 20.60 8.54
CA TYR A 66 3.98 21.12 7.28
C TYR A 66 2.65 21.84 7.50
N ASN A 67 2.61 23.11 7.09
CA ASN A 67 1.45 23.97 7.24
C ASN A 67 1.03 24.69 5.94
N HIS A 68 1.76 24.44 4.85
CA HIS A 68 1.38 24.88 3.51
C HIS A 68 1.38 23.70 2.54
N TYR A 69 0.33 23.57 1.75
CA TYR A 69 0.17 22.46 0.81
C TYR A 69 -0.04 23.00 -0.61
N GLN A 70 0.94 22.76 -1.47
CA GLN A 70 0.80 23.07 -2.89
C GLN A 70 0.19 21.86 -3.61
N LEU A 71 -1.03 22.03 -4.09
CA LEU A 71 -1.77 21.01 -4.83
C LEU A 71 -1.57 21.22 -6.32
N ASN A 72 -0.96 20.26 -6.99
CA ASN A 72 -0.87 20.21 -8.44
C ASN A 72 -1.96 19.28 -8.97
N ILE A 73 -3.00 19.84 -9.56
CA ILE A 73 -4.14 19.10 -10.09
C ILE A 73 -3.97 18.98 -11.61
N SER A 74 -3.78 17.76 -12.09
CA SER A 74 -3.74 17.47 -13.51
C SER A 74 -5.14 17.22 -14.04
N TYR A 75 -5.51 17.89 -15.12
CA TYR A 75 -6.81 17.74 -15.76
C TYR A 75 -6.70 17.35 -17.22
N HIS A 76 -7.63 16.54 -17.68
CA HIS A 76 -7.81 16.18 -19.09
C HIS A 76 -9.05 16.86 -19.66
N GLU A 77 -8.90 17.47 -20.83
CA GLU A 77 -9.97 18.11 -21.57
C GLU A 77 -10.57 17.09 -22.57
N ARG A 78 -11.79 16.67 -22.31
CA ARG A 78 -12.52 15.75 -23.17
C ARG A 78 -13.21 16.44 -24.34
N SER A 79 -13.80 17.60 -24.06
CA SER A 79 -14.53 18.46 -24.99
C SER A 79 -14.35 19.91 -24.55
N PRO A 80 -14.58 20.89 -25.41
CA PRO A 80 -14.58 22.30 -25.01
C PRO A 80 -15.46 22.49 -23.77
N GLN A 81 -14.88 22.96 -22.66
CA GLN A 81 -15.50 23.16 -21.34
C GLN A 81 -15.80 21.91 -20.51
N GLU A 82 -15.40 20.72 -20.92
CA GLU A 82 -15.53 19.50 -20.12
C GLU A 82 -14.14 19.05 -19.64
N TYR A 83 -13.84 19.30 -18.36
CA TYR A 83 -12.57 18.98 -17.72
C TYR A 83 -12.75 17.85 -16.70
N ARG A 84 -11.80 16.92 -16.65
CA ARG A 84 -11.79 15.81 -15.70
C ARG A 84 -10.45 15.73 -14.99
N VAL A 85 -10.46 15.57 -13.68
CA VAL A 85 -9.25 15.40 -12.89
C VAL A 85 -8.67 14.02 -13.16
N VAL A 86 -7.40 13.99 -13.54
CA VAL A 86 -6.67 12.76 -13.88
C VAL A 86 -5.46 12.50 -12.98
N GLY A 87 -5.05 13.49 -12.20
CA GLY A 87 -3.96 13.33 -11.23
C GLY A 87 -4.00 14.42 -10.17
N VAL A 88 -3.61 14.07 -8.95
CA VAL A 88 -3.52 15.01 -7.83
C VAL A 88 -2.24 14.75 -7.05
N ASN A 89 -1.40 15.75 -7.04
CA ASN A 89 -0.10 15.69 -6.38
C ASN A 89 -0.01 16.78 -5.34
N VAL A 90 0.61 16.49 -4.21
CA VAL A 90 0.83 17.45 -3.14
C VAL A 90 2.32 17.65 -2.90
N ARG A 91 2.71 18.90 -2.72
CA ARG A 91 4.01 19.27 -2.20
C ARG A 91 3.80 19.96 -0.86
N PRO A 92 4.02 19.23 0.25
CA PRO A 92 3.91 19.84 1.57
C PRO A 92 5.13 20.72 1.86
N MET A 93 4.90 21.86 2.47
CA MET A 93 5.93 22.83 2.85
C MET A 93 5.70 23.32 4.27
N SER A 94 6.81 23.62 4.95
CA SER A 94 6.81 24.18 6.30
C SER A 94 7.16 25.67 6.22
N LEU A 95 6.26 26.55 6.64
CA LEU A 95 6.40 28.00 6.52
C LEU A 95 6.13 28.67 7.87
N ALA A 96 7.16 29.20 8.52
CA ALA A 96 7.07 29.92 9.79
C ALA A 96 6.42 31.31 9.66
N SER A 97 6.45 31.89 8.49
CA SER A 97 6.07 33.29 8.21
C SER A 97 4.58 33.57 8.21
N MET A 98 3.74 32.61 8.60
CA MET A 98 2.27 32.75 8.54
C MET A 98 1.63 33.48 9.73
N THR A 99 2.44 34.06 10.61
CA THR A 99 1.93 34.78 11.81
C THR A 99 1.51 36.23 11.48
N SER A 100 1.83 36.74 10.30
CA SER A 100 1.48 38.10 9.89
C SER A 100 0.19 38.10 9.04
N SER A 101 -0.51 39.23 9.03
CA SER A 101 -1.77 39.46 8.32
C SER A 101 -1.70 39.31 6.79
N GLN A 102 -0.52 39.06 6.24
CA GLN A 102 -0.28 38.65 4.85
C GLN A 102 0.67 37.47 4.79
N PRO A 103 0.17 36.29 4.46
CA PRO A 103 1.02 35.11 4.31
C PRO A 103 1.96 35.28 3.12
N ARG A 104 3.26 35.22 3.37
CA ARG A 104 4.30 35.17 2.34
C ARG A 104 4.68 33.73 2.09
N CYS A 105 4.34 33.19 0.94
CA CYS A 105 4.69 31.83 0.54
C CYS A 105 6.12 31.68 -0.02
N ASP A 106 6.86 32.76 -0.10
CA ASP A 106 8.20 32.86 -0.68
C ASP A 106 9.34 32.69 0.35
N VAL A 107 9.02 32.65 1.65
CA VAL A 107 10.02 32.52 2.71
C VAL A 107 10.01 31.07 3.23
N SER A 108 11.09 30.36 2.99
CA SER A 108 11.25 28.94 3.32
C SER A 108 11.79 28.69 4.73
N GLU A 109 11.42 29.51 5.71
CA GLU A 109 11.75 29.22 7.10
C GLU A 109 10.80 28.14 7.64
N PRO A 110 11.37 27.04 8.20
CA PRO A 110 10.56 25.95 8.72
C PRO A 110 9.78 26.35 9.98
N MET A 111 8.55 25.83 10.10
CA MET A 111 7.68 26.03 11.24
C MET A 111 7.98 24.99 12.32
N PHE A 112 8.51 25.44 13.44
CA PHE A 112 8.76 24.60 14.63
C PHE A 112 7.67 24.83 15.66
N LEU A 113 7.19 23.74 16.26
CA LEU A 113 6.23 23.78 17.35
C LEU A 113 6.98 23.68 18.68
N SER A 114 6.86 24.73 19.49
CA SER A 114 7.47 24.72 20.82
C SER A 114 6.60 23.96 21.82
N PRO A 115 7.15 22.98 22.55
CA PRO A 115 6.41 22.29 23.60
C PRO A 115 6.19 23.13 24.87
N ASN A 116 6.82 24.31 24.96
CA ASN A 116 6.78 25.16 26.16
C ASN A 116 5.86 26.38 25.99
N THR A 117 5.51 26.74 24.75
CA THR A 117 4.74 27.96 24.47
C THR A 117 3.60 27.65 23.49
N THR A 118 2.50 28.38 23.63
CA THR A 118 1.41 28.31 22.67
C THR A 118 1.86 28.98 21.35
N THR A 119 1.89 28.20 20.26
CA THR A 119 2.29 28.68 18.96
C THR A 119 1.08 28.75 18.02
N PRO A 120 0.72 29.90 17.45
CA PRO A 120 -0.32 29.97 16.43
C PRO A 120 0.18 29.32 15.15
N VAL A 121 -0.61 28.42 14.58
CA VAL A 121 -0.29 27.75 13.30
C VAL A 121 -1.39 28.11 12.32
N ALA A 122 -1.04 28.73 11.21
CA ALA A 122 -1.92 28.97 10.08
C ALA A 122 -1.69 27.91 9.02
N TYR A 123 -2.76 27.23 8.60
CA TYR A 123 -2.73 26.28 7.49
C TYR A 123 -3.19 26.98 6.22
N THR A 124 -2.42 26.81 5.16
CA THR A 124 -2.69 27.43 3.85
C THR A 124 -2.50 26.42 2.74
N TYR A 125 -3.05 26.71 1.58
CA TYR A 125 -2.85 25.90 0.39
C TYR A 125 -2.77 26.78 -0.86
N SER A 126 -2.11 26.24 -1.87
CA SER A 126 -2.10 26.80 -3.22
C SER A 126 -2.48 25.71 -4.22
N VAL A 127 -3.15 26.09 -5.30
CA VAL A 127 -3.57 25.13 -6.33
C VAL A 127 -3.00 25.54 -7.66
N ILE A 128 -2.33 24.60 -8.33
CA ILE A 128 -1.82 24.75 -9.68
C ILE A 128 -2.55 23.74 -10.57
N TRP A 129 -3.16 24.23 -11.64
CA TRP A 129 -3.83 23.41 -12.62
C TRP A 129 -2.91 23.14 -13.80
N THR A 130 -2.71 21.88 -14.14
CA THR A 130 -1.85 21.47 -15.24
C THR A 130 -2.64 20.60 -16.20
N ARG A 131 -2.60 20.95 -17.48
CA ARG A 131 -3.21 20.12 -18.53
C ARG A 131 -2.42 18.83 -18.70
N SER A 132 -3.12 17.70 -18.83
CA SER A 132 -2.55 16.37 -19.03
C SER A 132 -3.23 15.68 -20.21
N ASP A 133 -2.43 14.96 -20.98
CA ASP A 133 -2.94 14.12 -22.08
C ASP A 133 -3.43 12.74 -21.62
N THR A 134 -3.27 12.43 -20.32
CA THR A 134 -3.70 11.16 -19.73
C THR A 134 -5.24 11.05 -19.78
N PRO A 135 -5.80 10.01 -20.43
CA PRO A 135 -7.24 9.77 -20.42
C PRO A 135 -7.76 9.47 -19.02
N TRP A 136 -8.99 9.87 -18.73
CA TRP A 136 -9.61 9.61 -17.43
C TRP A 136 -9.70 8.12 -17.10
N ALA A 137 -9.85 7.26 -18.10
CA ALA A 137 -9.94 5.80 -17.91
C ALA A 137 -8.65 5.18 -17.37
N THR A 138 -7.49 5.75 -17.70
CA THR A 138 -6.16 5.25 -17.31
C THR A 138 -5.51 6.07 -16.18
N ARG A 139 -6.27 6.96 -15.53
CA ARG A 139 -5.75 7.84 -14.47
C ARG A 139 -5.15 7.10 -13.26
N TRP A 140 -5.56 5.86 -13.05
CA TRP A 140 -5.06 5.02 -11.96
C TRP A 140 -3.72 4.34 -12.26
N ASP A 141 -3.31 4.30 -13.53
CA ASP A 141 -2.08 3.61 -13.95
C ASP A 141 -0.83 4.23 -13.30
N ALA A 142 -0.85 5.54 -13.06
CA ALA A 142 0.24 6.24 -12.35
C ALA A 142 0.46 5.70 -10.92
N TYR A 143 -0.59 5.21 -10.28
CA TYR A 143 -0.55 4.69 -8.91
C TYR A 143 -0.13 3.22 -8.83
N LEU A 144 -0.23 2.47 -9.92
CA LEU A 144 0.17 1.05 -9.97
C LEU A 144 1.68 0.87 -9.73
N HIS A 145 2.47 1.89 -10.05
CA HIS A 145 3.92 1.86 -9.83
C HIS A 145 4.35 2.07 -8.37
N VAL A 146 3.43 2.52 -7.52
CA VAL A 146 3.68 2.69 -6.07
C VAL A 146 3.66 1.35 -5.36
N VAL A 147 2.86 0.42 -5.85
CA VAL A 147 2.86 -0.96 -5.38
C VAL A 147 4.05 -1.65 -6.01
N ASP A 148 5.05 -1.99 -5.19
CA ASP A 148 6.21 -2.74 -5.66
C ASP A 148 5.72 -4.04 -6.32
N PRO A 149 5.86 -4.20 -7.64
CA PRO A 149 5.38 -5.39 -8.34
C PRO A 149 6.28 -6.59 -8.10
N ARG A 150 7.10 -6.56 -7.03
CA ARG A 150 7.92 -7.71 -6.67
C ARG A 150 7.00 -8.89 -6.43
N ILE A 151 7.13 -9.86 -7.30
CA ILE A 151 6.51 -11.16 -7.10
C ILE A 151 6.98 -11.65 -5.73
N HIS A 152 6.04 -11.95 -4.84
CA HIS A 152 6.36 -12.48 -3.52
C HIS A 152 6.87 -13.92 -3.65
N TRP A 153 8.08 -14.07 -4.17
CA TRP A 153 8.71 -15.37 -4.46
C TRP A 153 8.70 -16.30 -3.24
N TYR A 154 8.93 -15.75 -2.04
CA TYR A 154 8.91 -16.54 -0.81
C TYR A 154 7.51 -17.11 -0.51
N SER A 155 6.45 -16.33 -0.73
CA SER A 155 5.08 -16.79 -0.56
C SER A 155 4.72 -17.84 -1.60
N LEU A 156 5.11 -17.63 -2.85
CA LEU A 156 4.88 -18.56 -3.94
C LEU A 156 5.61 -19.90 -3.71
N LEU A 157 6.90 -19.85 -3.34
CA LEU A 157 7.70 -21.03 -3.03
C LEU A 157 7.13 -21.80 -1.83
N ASN A 158 6.74 -21.08 -0.78
CA ASN A 158 6.15 -21.69 0.41
C ASN A 158 4.82 -22.39 0.07
N ALA A 159 3.92 -21.73 -0.66
CA ALA A 159 2.66 -22.34 -1.10
C ALA A 159 2.92 -23.57 -1.99
N THR A 160 3.84 -23.47 -2.94
CA THR A 160 4.19 -24.61 -3.82
C THR A 160 4.77 -25.78 -3.02
N ALA A 161 5.64 -25.51 -2.05
CA ALA A 161 6.23 -26.54 -1.19
C ALA A 161 5.15 -27.26 -0.35
N ILE A 162 4.20 -26.51 0.22
CA ILE A 162 3.09 -27.10 0.99
C ILE A 162 2.22 -27.98 0.09
N VAL A 163 1.85 -27.51 -1.11
CA VAL A 163 1.05 -28.30 -2.05
C VAL A 163 1.79 -29.58 -2.46
N ALA A 164 3.08 -29.48 -2.78
CA ALA A 164 3.89 -30.64 -3.15
C ALA A 164 3.98 -31.65 -2.00
N LEU A 165 4.16 -31.19 -0.77
CA LEU A 165 4.17 -32.06 0.42
C LEU A 165 2.83 -32.78 0.61
N LEU A 166 1.71 -32.06 0.49
CA LEU A 166 0.38 -32.65 0.60
C LEU A 166 0.12 -33.69 -0.49
N CYS A 167 0.48 -33.39 -1.74
CA CYS A 167 0.38 -34.35 -2.84
C CYS A 167 1.22 -35.62 -2.59
N LEU A 168 2.44 -35.44 -2.07
CA LEU A 168 3.30 -36.56 -1.71
C LEU A 168 2.67 -37.44 -0.61
N LEU A 169 2.12 -36.81 0.44
CA LEU A 169 1.45 -37.53 1.52
C LEU A 169 0.26 -38.35 1.01
N VAL A 170 -0.59 -37.73 0.19
CA VAL A 170 -1.73 -38.44 -0.42
C VAL A 170 -1.24 -39.60 -1.30
N ALA A 171 -0.23 -39.38 -2.13
CA ALA A 171 0.34 -40.41 -2.97
C ALA A 171 0.91 -41.59 -2.15
N LEU A 172 1.60 -41.30 -1.03
CA LEU A 172 2.13 -42.34 -0.11
C LEU A 172 1.01 -43.12 0.54
N VAL A 173 -0.05 -42.45 1.02
CA VAL A 173 -1.20 -43.12 1.63
C VAL A 173 -1.89 -44.02 0.61
N MET A 174 -2.16 -43.50 -0.60
CA MET A 174 -2.75 -44.28 -1.69
C MET A 174 -1.88 -45.48 -2.09
N ALA A 175 -0.57 -45.29 -2.26
CA ALA A 175 0.34 -46.35 -2.61
C ALA A 175 0.41 -47.40 -1.52
N ARG A 176 0.38 -46.99 -0.23
CA ARG A 176 0.35 -47.94 0.90
C ARG A 176 -0.96 -48.72 0.92
N SER A 177 -2.09 -48.09 0.75
CA SER A 177 -3.41 -48.74 0.68
C SER A 177 -3.47 -49.75 -0.46
N MET A 178 -3.12 -49.30 -1.68
CA MET A 178 -3.11 -50.17 -2.86
C MET A 178 -2.16 -51.39 -2.70
N ARG A 179 -0.95 -51.19 -2.15
CA ARG A 179 -0.03 -52.31 -1.90
C ARG A 179 -0.61 -53.28 -0.89
N HIS A 180 -1.27 -52.80 0.14
CA HIS A 180 -1.93 -53.66 1.15
C HIS A 180 -3.07 -54.44 0.51
N ASP A 181 -3.91 -53.80 -0.33
CA ASP A 181 -5.03 -54.45 -1.00
C ASP A 181 -4.53 -55.50 -2.01
N ILE A 182 -3.50 -55.19 -2.81
CA ILE A 182 -2.88 -56.14 -3.75
C ILE A 182 -2.25 -57.31 -3.01
N TYR A 183 -1.56 -57.04 -1.87
CA TYR A 183 -0.98 -58.12 -1.07
C TYR A 183 -2.07 -59.05 -0.53
N ARG A 184 -3.15 -58.53 0.02
CA ARG A 184 -4.32 -59.31 0.45
C ARG A 184 -4.92 -60.11 -0.69
N TYR A 185 -5.13 -59.48 -1.85
CA TYR A 185 -5.68 -60.14 -3.03
C TYR A 185 -4.83 -61.28 -3.51
N ASN A 186 -3.51 -61.18 -3.50
CA ASN A 186 -2.59 -62.22 -3.88
C ASN A 186 -2.39 -63.30 -2.79
N ALA A 187 -2.70 -63.01 -1.53
CA ALA A 187 -2.59 -63.97 -0.42
C ALA A 187 -3.85 -64.83 -0.26
N ILE A 188 -4.97 -64.47 -0.86
CA ILE A 188 -6.22 -65.25 -0.84
C ILE A 188 -6.15 -66.25 -1.97
N ASP A 189 -5.49 -67.37 -1.71
CA ASP A 189 -5.63 -68.58 -2.49
C ASP A 189 -7.00 -69.19 -2.17
N LEU A 190 -7.96 -68.99 -3.07
CA LEU A 190 -9.09 -69.85 -3.39
C LEU A 190 -9.98 -70.42 -2.26
N THR A 191 -10.44 -69.66 -1.26
CA THR A 191 -11.61 -70.16 -0.49
C THR A 191 -12.52 -68.99 -0.02
N GLU A 192 -13.68 -69.00 -0.54
CA GLU A 192 -15.04 -68.63 -0.08
C GLU A 192 -15.35 -67.30 0.66
N ASP A 193 -14.42 -66.59 1.26
CA ASP A 193 -14.77 -65.39 2.04
C ASP A 193 -14.31 -64.06 1.46
N ILE A 194 -14.28 -63.93 0.11
CA ILE A 194 -13.80 -62.70 -0.58
C ILE A 194 -14.80 -61.55 -0.47
N GLN A 195 -16.01 -61.76 0.04
CA GLN A 195 -17.09 -60.80 -0.10
C GLN A 195 -17.19 -59.74 1.03
N GLU A 196 -16.52 -59.94 2.17
CA GLU A 196 -16.72 -59.03 3.32
C GLU A 196 -15.62 -58.01 3.57
N ASP A 197 -14.42 -58.16 2.97
CA ASP A 197 -13.25 -57.36 3.33
C ASP A 197 -12.82 -56.28 2.30
N PHE A 198 -13.54 -56.10 1.23
CA PHE A 198 -13.28 -54.99 0.31
C PHE A 198 -13.74 -53.69 0.91
N GLY A 199 -12.82 -52.76 1.20
CA GLY A 199 -13.08 -51.42 1.72
C GLY A 199 -13.99 -50.57 0.83
N TRP A 200 -14.23 -50.99 -0.39
CA TRP A 200 -15.28 -50.49 -1.27
C TRP A 200 -16.39 -51.55 -1.26
N LYS A 201 -17.37 -51.35 -0.38
CA LYS A 201 -18.64 -52.09 -0.50
C LYS A 201 -19.15 -51.91 -1.91
N LEU A 202 -19.48 -53.00 -2.59
CA LEU A 202 -20.13 -53.01 -3.90
C LEU A 202 -21.57 -52.47 -3.74
N VAL A 203 -21.70 -51.16 -3.61
CA VAL A 203 -22.95 -50.47 -3.37
C VAL A 203 -23.95 -50.77 -4.49
N HIS A 204 -23.48 -51.10 -5.70
CA HIS A 204 -24.35 -51.44 -6.85
C HIS A 204 -25.02 -52.81 -6.68
N GLY A 205 -24.47 -53.70 -5.92
CA GLY A 205 -25.09 -55.00 -5.66
C GLY A 205 -26.32 -54.93 -4.74
N GLU A 206 -26.34 -53.94 -3.83
CA GLU A 206 -27.45 -53.78 -2.86
C GLU A 206 -28.48 -52.71 -3.28
N VAL A 207 -28.10 -51.71 -4.10
CA VAL A 207 -29.00 -50.57 -4.48
C VAL A 207 -29.84 -50.90 -5.70
N PHE A 208 -29.43 -51.83 -6.56
CA PHE A 208 -30.14 -52.18 -7.80
C PHE A 208 -30.73 -53.59 -7.81
N ARG A 209 -31.17 -54.07 -6.68
CA ARG A 209 -31.89 -55.33 -6.57
C ARG A 209 -33.41 -55.10 -6.52
#